data_4df7582b8f169fdc94c8ecb57f068cc9
#
_entry.id   4df7582b8f169fdc94c8ecb57f068cc9
#
_cell.length_a   1.000
_cell.length_b   1.000
_cell.length_c   1.000
_cell.angle_alpha   90.00
_cell.angle_beta   90.00
_cell.angle_gamma   90.00
#
_symmetry.space_group_name_H-M   'P 1'
#
loop_
_entity.id
_entity.type
_entity.pdbx_description
1 polymer ?
#
loop_
_entity_poly.entity_id
_entity_poly.type
_entity_poly.pdbx_seq_one_letter_code
_entity_poly.pdbx_strand_id
1 'polypeptide(L)'
;ELPADSNERIIFLLEGEEVLLEYLHAGESKSQVLRGRPSVFHGPADSIYLPIYTSAKISGIGRIAVGESPATHSKHVQYLAKADVTVAVRGAGHETRQVHNLGMPDTLDADRLIVCEVIVPAGNWSGSPSHKHDEFIPGKESTLEEIYYFESAVTRGVRPPTTSSPFGYFRGTSADSRPFDVNEEIHSGDVALVPYGWHGPAAAGPGYDLYFFNVMAGPDPERAWNATDHPDQVWIRDSWQSQQSDPRLPYGE
;
A
#
# COMPACT_ATOMS: atom_id res chain seq x y z
N GLU A 1 11.87 17.64 -6.91
CA GLU A 1 10.96 18.76 -6.58
C GLU A 1 9.52 18.38 -6.96
N LEU A 2 8.54 18.72 -6.13
CA LEU A 2 7.11 18.51 -6.34
C LEU A 2 6.44 19.86 -6.48
N PRO A 3 5.64 20.09 -7.54
CA PRO A 3 4.97 21.37 -7.76
C PRO A 3 3.78 21.57 -6.81
N ALA A 4 3.40 22.84 -6.62
CA ALA A 4 2.13 23.17 -5.98
C ALA A 4 1.01 23.09 -7.02
N ASP A 5 0.28 21.98 -7.00
CA ASP A 5 -0.83 21.71 -7.91
C ASP A 5 -2.07 21.21 -7.15
N SER A 6 -3.06 20.69 -7.86
CA SER A 6 -4.31 20.17 -7.29
C SER A 6 -4.22 18.73 -6.79
N ASN A 7 -3.01 18.16 -6.69
CA ASN A 7 -2.82 16.83 -6.13
C ASN A 7 -2.49 16.91 -4.64
N GLU A 8 -3.12 16.09 -3.85
CA GLU A 8 -2.67 15.74 -2.51
C GLU A 8 -1.67 14.58 -2.61
N ARG A 9 -0.76 14.47 -1.64
CA ARG A 9 0.36 13.54 -1.70
C ARG A 9 0.61 12.87 -0.36
N ILE A 10 1.03 11.61 -0.40
CA ILE A 10 1.70 10.97 0.72
C ILE A 10 3.11 10.58 0.29
N ILE A 11 4.09 10.83 1.16
CA ILE A 11 5.52 10.64 0.88
C ILE A 11 6.14 9.82 2.00
N PHE A 12 6.87 8.76 1.67
CA PHE A 12 7.60 7.92 2.62
C PHE A 12 8.81 7.26 1.97
N LEU A 13 9.75 6.75 2.81
CA LEU A 13 10.92 6.05 2.30
C LEU A 13 10.64 4.57 2.07
N LEU A 14 11.00 4.09 0.88
CA LEU A 14 11.12 2.65 0.59
C LEU A 14 12.41 2.10 1.21
N GLU A 15 13.51 2.85 1.08
CA GLU A 15 14.83 2.48 1.56
C GLU A 15 15.69 3.73 1.81
N GLY A 16 16.50 3.74 2.86
CA GLY A 16 17.39 4.82 3.25
C GLY A 16 17.31 5.11 4.74
N GLU A 17 18.26 5.87 5.26
CA GLU A 17 18.26 6.26 6.69
C GLU A 17 17.28 7.40 6.95
N GLU A 18 17.47 8.51 6.24
CA GLU A 18 16.60 9.68 6.36
C GLU A 18 16.70 10.59 5.13
N VAL A 19 15.64 11.36 4.89
CA VAL A 19 15.63 12.47 3.92
C VAL A 19 15.06 13.72 4.58
N LEU A 20 15.53 14.90 4.13
CA LEU A 20 14.94 16.18 4.48
C LEU A 20 13.88 16.54 3.44
N LEU A 21 12.68 16.83 3.89
CA LEU A 21 11.60 17.39 3.09
C LEU A 21 11.36 18.83 3.52
N GLU A 22 11.53 19.76 2.59
CA GLU A 22 11.20 21.17 2.72
C GLU A 22 9.92 21.43 1.93
N TYR A 23 8.93 22.10 2.50
CA TYR A 23 7.65 22.35 1.83
C TYR A 23 7.13 23.76 2.07
N LEU A 24 6.39 24.25 1.10
CA LEU A 24 5.65 25.51 1.18
C LEU A 24 4.16 25.25 1.06
N HIS A 25 3.42 25.55 2.10
CA HIS A 25 1.96 25.43 2.15
C HIS A 25 1.34 26.69 2.76
N ALA A 26 0.29 27.21 2.13
CA ALA A 26 -0.45 28.42 2.59
C ALA A 26 0.46 29.61 2.94
N GLY A 27 1.58 29.79 2.22
CA GLY A 27 2.54 30.87 2.43
C GLY A 27 3.58 30.61 3.53
N GLU A 28 3.51 29.48 4.23
CA GLU A 28 4.46 29.09 5.26
C GLU A 28 5.45 28.04 4.74
N SER A 29 6.76 28.33 4.88
CA SER A 29 7.82 27.36 4.60
C SER A 29 8.16 26.59 5.86
N LYS A 30 8.18 25.26 5.76
CA LYS A 30 8.54 24.35 6.86
C LYS A 30 9.43 23.22 6.34
N SER A 31 10.03 22.49 7.25
CA SER A 31 10.81 21.30 6.93
C SER A 31 10.50 20.17 7.90
N GLN A 32 10.62 18.94 7.39
CA GLN A 32 10.46 17.71 8.16
C GLN A 32 11.52 16.70 7.74
N VAL A 33 12.20 16.10 8.71
CA VAL A 33 13.03 14.92 8.47
C VAL A 33 12.13 13.69 8.48
N LEU A 34 12.23 12.88 7.43
CA LEU A 34 11.56 11.59 7.35
C LEU A 34 12.61 10.50 7.56
N ARG A 35 12.46 9.70 8.63
CA ARG A 35 13.31 8.56 8.93
C ARG A 35 12.84 7.33 8.20
N GLY A 36 13.76 6.61 7.62
CA GLY A 36 13.47 5.45 6.82
C GLY A 36 13.81 4.12 7.48
N ARG A 37 14.21 3.19 6.64
CA ARG A 37 14.46 1.78 6.96
C ARG A 37 15.48 1.17 5.99
N PRO A 38 16.15 0.06 6.36
CA PRO A 38 17.11 -0.61 5.47
C PRO A 38 16.49 -1.18 4.18
N SER A 39 15.23 -1.59 4.23
CA SER A 39 14.44 -2.02 3.08
C SER A 39 12.95 -2.04 3.42
N VAL A 40 12.10 -2.20 2.43
CA VAL A 40 10.63 -2.32 2.59
C VAL A 40 10.20 -3.52 3.46
N PHE A 41 11.09 -4.50 3.66
CA PHE A 41 10.86 -5.68 4.51
C PHE A 41 11.25 -5.49 5.98
N HIS A 42 11.56 -4.24 6.40
CA HIS A 42 11.98 -3.89 7.77
C HIS A 42 11.03 -2.87 8.38
N GLY A 43 9.88 -3.27 8.85
CA GLY A 43 8.94 -2.38 9.52
C GLY A 43 8.50 -1.15 8.70
N PRO A 44 7.75 -0.22 9.29
CA PRO A 44 7.32 1.02 8.64
C PRO A 44 8.44 2.06 8.55
N ALA A 45 8.25 3.07 7.70
CA ALA A 45 9.01 4.31 7.64
C ALA A 45 8.17 5.50 8.10
N ASP A 46 8.80 6.63 8.40
CA ASP A 46 8.07 7.89 8.57
C ASP A 46 7.35 8.25 7.27
N SER A 47 6.18 8.84 7.40
CA SER A 47 5.42 9.37 6.26
C SER A 47 4.94 10.78 6.51
N ILE A 48 4.71 11.53 5.43
CA ILE A 48 4.11 12.86 5.48
C ILE A 48 3.05 13.00 4.40
N TYR A 49 1.91 13.52 4.79
CA TYR A 49 0.85 13.93 3.89
C TYR A 49 0.96 15.41 3.58
N LEU A 50 0.92 15.75 2.31
CA LEU A 50 0.89 17.12 1.79
C LEU A 50 -0.44 17.35 1.07
N PRO A 51 -1.24 18.33 1.50
CA PRO A 51 -2.48 18.67 0.82
C PRO A 51 -2.23 19.38 -0.51
N ILE A 52 -3.31 19.58 -1.29
CA ILE A 52 -3.26 20.34 -2.55
C ILE A 52 -2.58 21.70 -2.38
N TYR A 53 -1.99 22.19 -3.45
CA TYR A 53 -1.26 23.48 -3.52
C TYR A 53 -0.05 23.56 -2.58
N THR A 54 0.53 22.41 -2.26
CA THR A 54 1.78 22.32 -1.49
C THR A 54 2.93 21.97 -2.43
N SER A 55 3.93 22.84 -2.53
CA SER A 55 5.19 22.48 -3.19
C SER A 55 6.15 21.85 -2.19
N ALA A 56 7.00 20.94 -2.65
CA ALA A 56 8.01 20.33 -1.80
C ALA A 56 9.31 20.05 -2.55
N LYS A 57 10.41 20.05 -1.76
CA LYS A 57 11.74 19.61 -2.20
C LYS A 57 12.24 18.56 -1.24
N ILE A 58 12.68 17.44 -1.79
CA ILE A 58 13.22 16.32 -1.02
C ILE A 58 14.72 16.26 -1.29
N SER A 59 15.52 16.15 -0.22
CA SER A 59 16.99 16.09 -0.26
C SER A 59 17.48 14.96 0.63
N GLY A 60 18.52 14.24 0.21
CA GLY A 60 19.09 13.11 0.95
C GLY A 60 19.40 11.93 0.01
N ILE A 61 19.73 10.79 0.62
CA ILE A 61 20.05 9.54 -0.09
C ILE A 61 19.04 8.48 0.31
N GLY A 62 18.36 7.91 -0.67
CA GLY A 62 17.37 6.87 -0.47
C GLY A 62 16.42 6.74 -1.64
N ARG A 63 15.54 5.74 -1.58
CA ARG A 63 14.41 5.57 -2.48
C ARG A 63 13.15 6.01 -1.76
N ILE A 64 12.38 6.87 -2.40
CA ILE A 64 11.12 7.39 -1.85
C ILE A 64 9.96 6.98 -2.73
N ALA A 65 8.80 6.79 -2.09
CA ALA A 65 7.50 6.70 -2.75
C ALA A 65 6.78 8.03 -2.62
N VAL A 66 6.07 8.42 -3.67
CA VAL A 66 5.13 9.54 -3.69
C VAL A 66 3.83 9.02 -4.27
N GLY A 67 2.82 8.84 -3.42
CA GLY A 67 1.45 8.55 -3.85
C GLY A 67 0.68 9.85 -4.04
N GLU A 68 0.03 10.03 -5.18
CA GLU A 68 -0.69 11.27 -5.53
C GLU A 68 -2.12 10.97 -5.96
N SER A 69 -3.01 11.87 -5.64
CA SER A 69 -4.38 11.88 -6.18
C SER A 69 -4.87 13.32 -6.38
N PRO A 70 -5.60 13.61 -7.45
CA PRO A 70 -6.38 14.85 -7.52
C PRO A 70 -7.31 14.97 -6.33
N ALA A 71 -7.37 16.16 -5.74
CA ALA A 71 -8.24 16.46 -4.62
C ALA A 71 -8.91 17.82 -4.78
N THR A 72 -9.98 18.04 -4.03
CA THR A 72 -10.81 19.25 -4.15
C THR A 72 -10.80 20.09 -2.88
N HIS A 73 -10.52 19.49 -1.74
CA HIS A 73 -10.50 20.16 -0.44
C HIS A 73 -9.09 20.12 0.14
N SER A 74 -8.57 21.29 0.47
CA SER A 74 -7.28 21.36 1.16
C SER A 74 -7.44 20.92 2.61
N LYS A 75 -6.53 20.08 3.04
CA LYS A 75 -6.39 19.59 4.41
C LYS A 75 -5.17 20.24 5.08
N HIS A 76 -4.76 19.71 6.22
CA HIS A 76 -3.51 20.12 6.87
C HIS A 76 -2.37 19.19 6.50
N VAL A 77 -1.14 19.70 6.52
CA VAL A 77 0.04 18.84 6.46
C VAL A 77 0.08 17.97 7.72
N GLN A 78 0.28 16.66 7.54
CA GLN A 78 0.30 15.69 8.65
C GLN A 78 1.54 14.80 8.53
N TYR A 79 2.30 14.72 9.60
CA TYR A 79 3.45 13.84 9.74
C TYR A 79 3.05 12.64 10.61
N LEU A 80 3.37 11.44 10.16
CA LEU A 80 3.20 10.19 10.89
C LEU A 80 4.59 9.57 11.11
N ALA A 81 5.04 9.55 12.36
CA ALA A 81 6.29 8.90 12.71
C ALA A 81 6.16 7.36 12.57
N LYS A 82 7.22 6.70 12.14
CA LYS A 82 7.23 5.23 11.97
C LYS A 82 6.83 4.47 13.24
N ALA A 83 7.12 5.04 14.41
CA ALA A 83 6.74 4.47 15.70
C ALA A 83 5.22 4.50 15.97
N ASP A 84 4.49 5.40 15.30
CA ASP A 84 3.04 5.61 15.47
C ASP A 84 2.24 4.90 14.35
N VAL A 85 2.92 4.33 13.35
CA VAL A 85 2.28 3.55 12.29
C VAL A 85 1.68 2.28 12.87
N THR A 86 0.37 2.11 12.69
CA THR A 86 -0.29 0.86 13.08
C THR A 86 0.17 -0.29 12.19
N VAL A 87 0.81 -1.28 12.81
CA VAL A 87 1.21 -2.54 12.18
C VAL A 87 0.20 -3.62 12.54
N ALA A 88 -0.51 -4.14 11.56
CA ALA A 88 -1.53 -5.17 11.75
C ALA A 88 -1.16 -6.47 11.02
N VAL A 89 -1.26 -7.61 11.70
CA VAL A 89 -1.22 -8.92 11.07
C VAL A 89 -2.64 -9.32 10.72
N ARG A 90 -2.90 -9.56 9.44
CA ARG A 90 -4.23 -9.88 8.91
C ARG A 90 -4.24 -11.24 8.21
N GLY A 91 -5.41 -11.90 8.20
CA GLY A 91 -5.59 -13.24 7.64
C GLY A 91 -5.08 -14.33 8.58
N ALA A 92 -5.10 -15.57 8.12
CA ALA A 92 -4.61 -16.73 8.84
C ALA A 92 -3.99 -17.76 7.88
N GLY A 93 -3.18 -18.68 8.39
CA GLY A 93 -2.48 -19.66 7.58
C GLY A 93 -1.66 -19.00 6.47
N HIS A 94 -1.77 -19.53 5.26
CA HIS A 94 -1.09 -18.99 4.08
C HIS A 94 -1.64 -17.65 3.58
N GLU A 95 -2.71 -17.13 4.16
CA GLU A 95 -3.27 -15.81 3.83
C GLU A 95 -2.87 -14.75 4.85
N THR A 96 -1.92 -15.07 5.72
CA THR A 96 -1.38 -14.11 6.68
C THR A 96 -0.44 -13.14 5.99
N ARG A 97 -0.66 -11.85 6.23
CA ARG A 97 0.19 -10.74 5.77
C ARG A 97 0.26 -9.67 6.84
N GLN A 98 1.31 -8.87 6.77
CA GLN A 98 1.49 -7.68 7.61
C GLN A 98 1.08 -6.45 6.85
N VAL A 99 0.35 -5.55 7.49
CA VAL A 99 -0.15 -4.31 6.90
C VAL A 99 0.33 -3.12 7.75
N HIS A 100 0.91 -2.12 7.10
CA HIS A 100 1.26 -0.83 7.70
C HIS A 100 0.25 0.21 7.24
N ASN A 101 -0.52 0.77 8.16
CA ASN A 101 -1.55 1.76 7.87
C ASN A 101 -0.94 3.16 7.80
N LEU A 102 -0.55 3.62 6.61
CA LEU A 102 0.09 4.93 6.42
C LEU A 102 -0.93 6.06 6.25
N GLY A 103 -2.04 5.78 5.59
CA GLY A 103 -3.02 6.80 5.23
C GLY A 103 -4.45 6.27 5.18
N MET A 104 -4.87 5.53 6.21
CA MET A 104 -6.22 5.00 6.31
C MET A 104 -7.22 6.08 6.72
N PRO A 105 -8.54 5.91 6.43
CA PRO A 105 -9.56 6.90 6.77
C PRO A 105 -9.62 7.32 8.24
N ASP A 106 -9.25 6.42 9.15
CA ASP A 106 -9.24 6.62 10.60
C ASP A 106 -7.92 7.18 11.15
N THR A 107 -6.84 7.20 10.35
CA THR A 107 -5.51 7.61 10.81
C THR A 107 -4.98 8.87 10.11
N LEU A 108 -5.52 9.24 8.97
CA LEU A 108 -5.10 10.39 8.18
C LEU A 108 -6.31 11.17 7.68
N ASP A 109 -6.35 12.49 7.94
CA ASP A 109 -7.36 13.38 7.35
C ASP A 109 -6.89 13.86 5.96
N ALA A 110 -7.02 13.00 4.95
CA ALA A 110 -6.84 13.32 3.54
C ALA A 110 -8.20 13.58 2.86
N ASP A 111 -8.19 14.20 1.68
CA ASP A 111 -9.43 14.40 0.91
C ASP A 111 -9.86 13.11 0.19
N ARG A 112 -8.92 12.43 -0.48
CA ARG A 112 -9.18 11.25 -1.32
C ARG A 112 -8.25 10.07 -1.04
N LEU A 113 -6.96 10.34 -0.83
CA LEU A 113 -5.93 9.29 -0.72
C LEU A 113 -6.18 8.32 0.43
N ILE A 114 -6.07 7.03 0.12
CA ILE A 114 -5.97 5.93 1.09
C ILE A 114 -4.71 5.16 0.73
N VAL A 115 -3.82 4.96 1.70
CA VAL A 115 -2.50 4.33 1.45
C VAL A 115 -2.14 3.36 2.56
N CYS A 116 -1.73 2.17 2.16
CA CYS A 116 -1.13 1.19 3.06
C CYS A 116 0.01 0.44 2.38
N GLU A 117 0.88 -0.14 3.19
CA GLU A 117 1.90 -1.08 2.77
C GLU A 117 1.55 -2.48 3.25
N VAL A 118 1.97 -3.48 2.47
CA VAL A 118 1.72 -4.89 2.81
C VAL A 118 3.00 -5.70 2.59
N ILE A 119 3.34 -6.53 3.57
CA ILE A 119 4.39 -7.55 3.47
C ILE A 119 3.73 -8.92 3.50
N VAL A 120 4.03 -9.72 2.49
CA VAL A 120 3.52 -11.08 2.31
C VAL A 120 4.71 -12.04 2.40
N PRO A 121 4.81 -12.85 3.47
CA PRO A 121 5.89 -13.82 3.61
C PRO A 121 5.89 -14.86 2.48
N ALA A 122 7.06 -15.41 2.19
CA ALA A 122 7.26 -16.43 1.16
C ALA A 122 6.20 -17.54 1.18
N GLY A 123 5.55 -17.77 0.03
CA GLY A 123 4.48 -18.73 -0.16
C GLY A 123 3.11 -18.32 0.37
N ASN A 124 2.99 -17.12 0.94
CA ASN A 124 1.69 -16.59 1.41
C ASN A 124 0.99 -15.76 0.32
N TRP A 125 -0.28 -15.48 0.57
CA TRP A 125 -1.22 -14.86 -0.36
C TRP A 125 -1.89 -13.65 0.29
N SER A 126 -1.87 -12.50 -0.34
CA SER A 126 -2.65 -11.32 0.04
C SER A 126 -3.78 -11.08 -0.95
N GLY A 127 -4.84 -10.39 -0.53
CA GLY A 127 -6.01 -10.23 -1.40
C GLY A 127 -6.72 -11.55 -1.72
N SER A 128 -6.69 -12.49 -0.78
CA SER A 128 -7.49 -13.71 -0.76
C SER A 128 -8.43 -13.62 0.44
N PRO A 129 -9.77 -13.67 0.25
CA PRO A 129 -10.47 -13.72 -1.04
C PRO A 129 -10.19 -12.52 -1.93
N SER A 130 -10.30 -12.72 -3.26
CA SER A 130 -10.31 -11.63 -4.23
C SER A 130 -11.48 -10.70 -3.93
N HIS A 131 -11.30 -9.40 -4.15
CA HIS A 131 -12.33 -8.40 -3.82
C HIS A 131 -12.39 -7.30 -4.88
N LYS A 132 -13.43 -6.47 -4.82
CA LYS A 132 -13.58 -5.27 -5.63
C LYS A 132 -14.07 -4.09 -4.80
N HIS A 133 -13.81 -2.91 -5.29
CA HIS A 133 -14.32 -1.64 -4.78
C HIS A 133 -14.47 -0.67 -5.97
N ASP A 134 -15.41 -0.95 -6.85
CA ASP A 134 -15.60 -0.24 -8.10
C ASP A 134 -17.02 0.29 -8.30
N GLU A 135 -17.83 0.23 -7.22
CA GLU A 135 -19.20 0.69 -7.18
C GLU A 135 -19.48 1.41 -5.85
N PHE A 136 -20.19 2.55 -5.91
CA PHE A 136 -20.61 3.21 -4.68
C PHE A 136 -21.88 2.57 -4.12
N ILE A 137 -21.73 1.76 -3.07
CA ILE A 137 -22.84 1.21 -2.29
C ILE A 137 -22.66 1.67 -0.84
N PRO A 138 -23.44 2.66 -0.36
CA PRO A 138 -23.26 3.26 0.96
C PRO A 138 -23.09 2.23 2.08
N GLY A 139 -21.99 2.33 2.82
CA GLY A 139 -21.63 1.44 3.93
C GLY A 139 -21.24 0.01 3.54
N LYS A 140 -21.17 -0.32 2.25
CA LYS A 140 -20.86 -1.66 1.76
C LYS A 140 -19.70 -1.72 0.79
N GLU A 141 -19.64 -0.83 -0.19
CA GLU A 141 -18.60 -0.79 -1.20
C GLU A 141 -18.30 0.66 -1.60
N SER A 142 -17.04 0.97 -1.79
CA SER A 142 -16.55 2.28 -2.25
C SER A 142 -16.15 2.19 -3.72
N THR A 143 -16.21 3.34 -4.43
CA THR A 143 -15.62 3.45 -5.77
C THR A 143 -14.19 3.96 -5.62
N LEU A 144 -13.21 3.07 -5.78
CA LEU A 144 -11.79 3.41 -5.70
C LEU A 144 -11.05 2.85 -6.91
N GLU A 145 -10.22 3.66 -7.52
CA GLU A 145 -9.11 3.17 -8.35
C GLU A 145 -7.94 2.86 -7.44
N GLU A 146 -7.14 1.85 -7.79
CA GLU A 146 -6.02 1.40 -6.98
C GLU A 146 -4.77 1.18 -7.83
N ILE A 147 -3.63 1.55 -7.27
CA ILE A 147 -2.31 1.31 -7.84
C ILE A 147 -1.51 0.47 -6.86
N TYR A 148 -0.91 -0.61 -7.34
CA TYR A 148 0.07 -1.41 -6.63
C TYR A 148 1.46 -1.14 -7.14
N TYR A 149 2.42 -0.92 -6.25
CA TYR A 149 3.85 -0.98 -6.55
C TYR A 149 4.45 -2.16 -5.81
N PHE A 150 5.26 -2.97 -6.48
CA PHE A 150 5.77 -4.23 -5.94
C PHE A 150 7.28 -4.23 -5.72
N GLU A 151 7.71 -4.95 -4.68
CA GLU A 151 9.08 -5.43 -4.50
C GLU A 151 9.07 -6.89 -4.04
N SER A 152 10.06 -7.65 -4.48
CA SER A 152 10.26 -9.03 -4.05
C SER A 152 11.71 -9.27 -3.67
N ALA A 153 11.93 -10.05 -2.62
CA ALA A 153 13.25 -10.40 -2.11
C ALA A 153 13.32 -11.86 -1.68
N VAL A 154 14.52 -12.41 -1.60
CA VAL A 154 14.71 -13.71 -0.93
C VAL A 154 14.22 -13.59 0.50
N THR A 155 13.46 -14.59 0.95
CA THR A 155 12.81 -14.57 2.25
C THR A 155 13.77 -14.24 3.39
N ARG A 156 13.30 -13.48 4.34
CA ARG A 156 14.06 -12.96 5.47
C ARG A 156 14.79 -14.11 6.20
N GLY A 157 16.05 -13.86 6.54
CA GLY A 157 16.90 -14.83 7.26
C GLY A 157 17.60 -15.85 6.37
N VAL A 158 17.35 -15.86 5.06
CA VAL A 158 18.03 -16.70 4.08
C VAL A 158 19.05 -15.88 3.32
N ARG A 159 20.28 -16.39 3.20
CA ARG A 159 21.31 -15.76 2.36
C ARG A 159 20.93 -15.89 0.88
N PRO A 160 20.80 -14.79 0.13
CA PRO A 160 20.43 -14.84 -1.27
C PRO A 160 21.47 -15.64 -2.09
N PRO A 161 21.03 -16.59 -2.94
CA PRO A 161 21.90 -17.13 -3.99
C PRO A 161 22.29 -16.02 -4.99
N THR A 162 23.47 -16.12 -5.60
CA THR A 162 23.94 -15.14 -6.58
C THR A 162 23.09 -15.09 -7.85
N THR A 163 22.30 -16.12 -8.10
CA THR A 163 21.42 -16.27 -9.27
C THR A 163 19.95 -16.16 -8.95
N SER A 164 19.59 -15.65 -7.74
CA SER A 164 18.19 -15.51 -7.35
C SER A 164 17.50 -14.44 -8.19
N SER A 165 16.28 -14.74 -8.64
CA SER A 165 15.36 -13.82 -9.31
C SER A 165 14.06 -13.81 -8.52
N PRO A 166 13.93 -12.96 -7.48
CA PRO A 166 12.72 -12.90 -6.68
C PRO A 166 11.50 -12.47 -7.50
N PHE A 167 10.37 -13.12 -7.26
CA PHE A 167 9.13 -12.87 -7.97
C PHE A 167 7.91 -13.11 -7.07
N GLY A 168 6.78 -12.60 -7.51
CA GLY A 168 5.44 -12.90 -7.02
C GLY A 168 4.47 -13.01 -8.18
N TYR A 169 3.19 -13.11 -7.87
CA TYR A 169 2.11 -13.09 -8.88
C TYR A 169 1.02 -12.11 -8.46
N PHE A 170 0.46 -11.44 -9.44
CA PHE A 170 -0.73 -10.60 -9.26
C PHE A 170 -1.82 -10.99 -10.23
N ARG A 171 -3.07 -11.00 -9.74
CA ARG A 171 -4.24 -11.33 -10.53
C ARG A 171 -5.31 -10.25 -10.40
N GLY A 172 -5.90 -9.88 -11.53
CA GLY A 172 -7.13 -9.11 -11.64
C GLY A 172 -8.05 -9.71 -12.71
N THR A 173 -9.36 -9.65 -12.50
CA THR A 173 -10.35 -10.17 -13.44
C THR A 173 -11.55 -9.25 -13.53
N SER A 174 -12.26 -9.33 -14.66
CA SER A 174 -13.47 -8.55 -14.89
C SER A 174 -14.51 -8.70 -13.79
N ALA A 175 -15.15 -7.60 -13.45
CA ALA A 175 -16.43 -7.59 -12.78
C ALA A 175 -17.48 -7.06 -13.75
N ASP A 176 -18.66 -7.69 -13.77
CA ASP A 176 -19.77 -7.35 -14.64
C ASP A 176 -19.38 -7.25 -16.13
N SER A 177 -19.70 -6.12 -16.78
CA SER A 177 -19.48 -5.90 -18.21
C SER A 177 -18.15 -5.23 -18.54
N ARG A 178 -17.34 -4.85 -17.54
CA ARG A 178 -16.07 -4.14 -17.75
C ARG A 178 -14.91 -5.12 -17.86
N PRO A 179 -14.23 -5.20 -19.03
CA PRO A 179 -13.12 -6.12 -19.20
C PRO A 179 -11.91 -5.69 -18.39
N PHE A 180 -11.39 -6.62 -17.59
CA PHE A 180 -10.15 -6.49 -16.84
C PHE A 180 -9.54 -7.88 -16.70
N ASP A 181 -8.33 -8.09 -17.20
CA ASP A 181 -7.65 -9.37 -17.13
C ASP A 181 -6.15 -9.14 -16.96
N VAL A 182 -5.65 -9.44 -15.77
CA VAL A 182 -4.24 -9.40 -15.39
C VAL A 182 -3.92 -10.72 -14.70
N ASN A 183 -2.90 -11.40 -15.15
CA ASN A 183 -2.39 -12.61 -14.51
C ASN A 183 -0.89 -12.69 -14.81
N GLU A 184 -0.10 -11.97 -14.02
CA GLU A 184 1.29 -11.68 -14.32
C GLU A 184 2.23 -12.12 -13.20
N GLU A 185 3.39 -12.62 -13.60
CA GLU A 185 4.56 -12.69 -12.74
C GLU A 185 5.07 -11.27 -12.51
N ILE A 186 5.29 -10.90 -11.24
CA ILE A 186 5.69 -9.56 -10.84
C ILE A 186 7.05 -9.57 -10.15
N HIS A 187 7.82 -8.52 -10.39
CA HIS A 187 9.16 -8.29 -9.85
C HIS A 187 9.25 -6.92 -9.16
N SER A 188 10.40 -6.67 -8.49
CA SER A 188 10.66 -5.37 -7.89
C SER A 188 10.67 -4.25 -8.93
N GLY A 189 9.88 -3.22 -8.68
CA GLY A 189 9.69 -2.07 -9.57
C GLY A 189 8.46 -2.14 -10.45
N ASP A 190 7.77 -3.28 -10.51
CA ASP A 190 6.54 -3.40 -11.29
C ASP A 190 5.38 -2.66 -10.62
N VAL A 191 4.45 -2.22 -11.47
CA VAL A 191 3.24 -1.50 -11.07
C VAL A 191 2.03 -2.16 -11.71
N ALA A 192 1.00 -2.45 -10.92
CA ALA A 192 -0.31 -2.84 -11.43
C ALA A 192 -1.33 -1.72 -11.23
N LEU A 193 -2.10 -1.46 -12.28
CA LEU A 193 -3.21 -0.52 -12.24
C LEU A 193 -4.52 -1.29 -12.15
N VAL A 194 -5.33 -0.99 -11.16
CA VAL A 194 -6.65 -1.57 -10.93
C VAL A 194 -7.70 -0.46 -11.00
N PRO A 195 -8.18 -0.15 -12.20
CA PRO A 195 -9.20 0.89 -12.37
C PRO A 195 -10.60 0.41 -11.94
N TYR A 196 -10.82 -0.89 -11.91
CA TYR A 196 -12.06 -1.58 -11.51
C TYR A 196 -11.84 -3.10 -11.54
N GLY A 197 -12.85 -3.84 -11.11
CA GLY A 197 -12.88 -5.31 -11.23
C GLY A 197 -12.33 -6.03 -10.01
N TRP A 198 -12.50 -7.36 -10.02
CA TRP A 198 -11.98 -8.25 -8.98
C TRP A 198 -10.46 -8.28 -9.04
N HIS A 199 -9.81 -8.05 -7.90
CA HIS A 199 -8.36 -8.09 -7.81
C HIS A 199 -7.89 -8.84 -6.56
N GLY A 200 -6.67 -9.33 -6.67
CA GLY A 200 -6.09 -10.34 -5.78
C GLY A 200 -6.29 -11.76 -6.34
N PRO A 201 -5.41 -12.68 -5.96
CA PRO A 201 -4.35 -12.47 -4.98
C PRO A 201 -3.15 -11.68 -5.51
N ALA A 202 -2.41 -11.07 -4.56
CA ALA A 202 -1.00 -10.78 -4.70
C ALA A 202 -0.24 -11.87 -3.91
N ALA A 203 0.40 -12.78 -4.60
CA ALA A 203 0.99 -13.98 -4.01
C ALA A 203 2.51 -13.94 -4.02
N ALA A 204 3.11 -14.23 -2.86
CA ALA A 204 4.56 -14.36 -2.72
C ALA A 204 5.03 -15.71 -3.27
N GLY A 205 6.09 -15.71 -4.08
CA GLY A 205 6.70 -16.93 -4.58
C GLY A 205 7.30 -17.79 -3.44
N PRO A 206 7.38 -19.12 -3.59
CA PRO A 206 8.08 -19.95 -2.61
C PRO A 206 9.55 -19.53 -2.47
N GLY A 207 9.97 -19.19 -1.25
CA GLY A 207 11.32 -18.70 -0.96
C GLY A 207 11.54 -17.21 -1.19
N TYR A 208 10.51 -16.47 -1.62
CA TYR A 208 10.57 -15.01 -1.85
C TYR A 208 9.47 -14.31 -1.07
N ASP A 209 9.82 -13.30 -0.28
CA ASP A 209 8.86 -12.39 0.32
C ASP A 209 8.41 -11.37 -0.72
N LEU A 210 7.16 -10.98 -0.67
CA LEU A 210 6.58 -9.95 -1.52
C LEU A 210 6.18 -8.74 -0.67
N TYR A 211 6.52 -7.57 -1.14
CA TYR A 211 6.04 -6.30 -0.63
C TYR A 211 5.27 -5.58 -1.70
N PHE A 212 4.24 -4.88 -1.30
CA PHE A 212 3.60 -3.87 -2.14
C PHE A 212 3.05 -2.73 -1.29
N PHE A 213 2.91 -1.57 -1.89
CA PHE A 213 2.06 -0.54 -1.33
C PHE A 213 0.94 -0.19 -2.30
N ASN A 214 -0.18 0.16 -1.69
CA ASN A 214 -1.40 0.52 -2.41
C ASN A 214 -1.63 2.01 -2.27
N VAL A 215 -1.96 2.65 -3.39
CA VAL A 215 -2.48 4.02 -3.44
C VAL A 215 -3.86 3.94 -4.04
N MET A 216 -4.86 4.32 -3.26
CA MET A 216 -6.26 4.30 -3.65
C MET A 216 -6.85 5.69 -3.56
N ALA A 217 -7.75 6.01 -4.48
CA ALA A 217 -8.57 7.21 -4.43
C ALA A 217 -9.84 7.02 -5.26
N GLY A 218 -10.88 7.77 -4.93
CA GLY A 218 -12.14 7.70 -5.66
C GLY A 218 -13.01 8.94 -5.51
N PRO A 219 -14.09 9.02 -6.32
CA PRO A 219 -14.96 10.19 -6.40
C PRO A 219 -16.03 10.26 -5.30
N ASP A 220 -16.17 9.21 -4.49
CA ASP A 220 -17.27 9.12 -3.53
C ASP A 220 -17.30 10.30 -2.54
N PRO A 221 -18.47 10.67 -2.02
CA PRO A 221 -18.58 11.76 -1.06
C PRO A 221 -17.93 11.42 0.28
N GLU A 222 -17.80 10.15 0.60
CA GLU A 222 -17.16 9.65 1.81
C GLU A 222 -15.83 8.97 1.45
N ARG A 223 -14.75 9.37 2.11
CA ARG A 223 -13.45 8.70 1.99
C ARG A 223 -13.46 7.44 2.85
N ALA A 224 -13.80 6.33 2.25
CA ALA A 224 -13.90 5.03 2.91
C ALA A 224 -13.27 3.92 2.06
N TRP A 225 -12.75 2.89 2.70
CA TRP A 225 -12.30 1.68 2.02
C TRP A 225 -13.22 0.52 2.38
N ASN A 226 -14.30 0.41 1.65
CA ASN A 226 -15.24 -0.70 1.72
C ASN A 226 -15.09 -1.55 0.45
N ALA A 227 -14.93 -2.84 0.62
CA ALA A 227 -14.74 -3.78 -0.48
C ALA A 227 -15.74 -4.94 -0.38
N THR A 228 -16.17 -5.41 -1.55
CA THR A 228 -16.99 -6.62 -1.69
C THR A 228 -16.08 -7.80 -2.04
N ASP A 229 -16.15 -8.89 -1.28
CA ASP A 229 -15.43 -10.13 -1.59
C ASP A 229 -16.08 -10.87 -2.75
N HIS A 230 -15.26 -11.54 -3.55
CA HIS A 230 -15.75 -12.39 -4.64
C HIS A 230 -16.66 -13.50 -4.10
N PRO A 231 -17.89 -13.65 -4.61
CA PRO A 231 -18.90 -14.55 -4.03
C PRO A 231 -18.45 -16.01 -3.96
N ASP A 232 -17.66 -16.47 -4.94
CA ASP A 232 -17.14 -17.85 -4.95
C ASP A 232 -15.99 -18.09 -3.98
N GLN A 233 -15.45 -17.01 -3.33
CA GLN A 233 -14.27 -17.07 -2.48
C GLN A 233 -14.54 -16.58 -1.05
N VAL A 234 -15.68 -15.96 -0.78
CA VAL A 234 -16.00 -15.37 0.53
C VAL A 234 -15.88 -16.37 1.69
N TRP A 235 -16.15 -17.64 1.46
CA TRP A 235 -16.03 -18.74 2.42
C TRP A 235 -14.60 -18.88 3.01
N ILE A 236 -13.58 -18.38 2.30
CA ILE A 236 -12.19 -18.42 2.75
C ILE A 236 -12.04 -17.70 4.09
N ARG A 237 -12.77 -16.59 4.30
CA ARG A 237 -12.73 -15.86 5.58
C ARG A 237 -13.19 -16.70 6.76
N ASP A 238 -14.15 -17.59 6.55
CA ASP A 238 -14.62 -18.50 7.60
C ASP A 238 -13.55 -19.50 7.99
N SER A 239 -12.70 -19.91 7.03
CA SER A 239 -11.59 -20.84 7.30
C SER A 239 -10.53 -20.25 8.24
N TRP A 240 -10.41 -18.92 8.32
CA TRP A 240 -9.44 -18.25 9.22
C TRP A 240 -9.74 -18.49 10.70
N GLN A 241 -10.99 -18.74 11.07
CA GLN A 241 -11.38 -18.98 12.47
C GLN A 241 -10.73 -20.23 13.08
N SER A 242 -10.32 -21.19 12.23
CA SER A 242 -9.68 -22.45 12.64
C SER A 242 -8.16 -22.47 12.43
N GLN A 243 -7.59 -21.38 11.95
CA GLN A 243 -6.17 -21.29 11.61
C GLN A 243 -5.47 -20.23 12.47
N GLN A 244 -4.18 -20.41 12.69
CA GLN A 244 -3.33 -19.42 13.34
C GLN A 244 -2.68 -18.51 12.29
N SER A 245 -2.32 -17.30 12.69
CA SER A 245 -1.48 -16.43 11.89
C SER A 245 -0.08 -17.03 11.69
N ASP A 246 0.54 -16.68 10.58
CA ASP A 246 1.91 -17.11 10.27
C ASP A 246 2.88 -16.62 11.35
N PRO A 247 3.63 -17.51 12.02
CA PRO A 247 4.52 -17.13 13.13
C PRO A 247 5.75 -16.31 12.70
N ARG A 248 6.01 -16.18 11.38
CA ARG A 248 7.08 -15.30 10.87
C ARG A 248 6.76 -13.83 11.06
N LEU A 249 5.47 -13.47 11.19
CA LEU A 249 5.02 -12.08 11.34
C LEU A 249 4.76 -11.71 12.82
N PRO A 250 4.95 -10.43 13.19
CA PRO A 250 5.34 -9.32 12.31
C PRO A 250 6.84 -9.30 12.03
N TYR A 251 7.20 -8.87 10.81
CA TYR A 251 8.57 -8.44 10.51
C TYR A 251 8.82 -7.11 11.22
N GLY A 252 9.76 -7.06 12.13
CA GLY A 252 10.20 -5.86 12.83
C GLY A 252 11.53 -5.33 12.28
N GLU A 253 12.12 -4.38 13.01
CA GLU A 253 13.44 -3.81 12.73
C GLU A 253 14.56 -4.86 12.78
#